data_d6eb88cbd62d0592e3f3bc1d4bc7d19a
#
_entry.id   d6eb88cbd62d0592e3f3bc1d4bc7d19a
#
_cell.length_a   1.000
_cell.length_b   1.000
_cell.length_c   1.000
_cell.angle_alpha   90.00
_cell.angle_beta   90.00
_cell.angle_gamma   90.00
#
_symmetry.space_group_name_H-M   'P 1'
#
loop_
_entity.id
_entity.type
_entity.pdbx_description
1 polymer ?
#
loop_
_entity_poly.entity_id
_entity_poly.type
_entity_poly.pdbx_seq_one_letter_code
_entity_poly.pdbx_strand_id
1 'polypeptide(L)'
;MAVDYQDFRNIAIEDFDAVVVGSGFAGAVVARELAERGNKRVLIIEKRSHIGGNMYDEYDAAGVLVHRYGPHIFHTNDKRAFDYINRFTAWRPYEHEVLANWFGTYIPVPFNKNSMETVFGEEKAARLTAKLIEVFGDERKVTINELRAQDDPDLAEVADFVYKNVFLYYTQKQWGLTPEEVDPSVTARVPVFLSRDNRYFQDAYQGMPADGYTVLFENMLNFPGITVCLNIEAESVFDLVFETRSEDSPIREIRVKDVPFTGPIVYTGPLDELFLSRFGRLPYRSLDFAYETFNQEHWQPCGTVNYTVTEDFTRITEFKYLTGQECPKTTIMREYSRAYEDPREQIPYYAIINDQNMAHYERYLRLVEPLGNFFPLGRLAEYRYYNMDVIIGRALALADEILA
;
A
#
# COMPACT_ATOMS: atom_id res chain seq x y z
N MET A 1 3.55 -24.24 16.04
CA MET A 1 4.66 -23.42 16.62
C MET A 1 4.19 -21.97 16.51
N ALA A 2 4.75 -21.06 17.25
CA ALA A 2 4.48 -19.62 17.13
C ALA A 2 5.66 -18.93 16.45
N VAL A 3 5.50 -17.68 16.02
CA VAL A 3 6.61 -16.86 15.53
C VAL A 3 7.70 -16.75 16.62
N ASP A 4 8.94 -16.92 16.25
CA ASP A 4 10.10 -16.83 17.18
C ASP A 4 10.44 -15.35 17.43
N TYR A 5 9.78 -14.76 18.42
CA TYR A 5 10.07 -13.40 18.87
C TYR A 5 11.21 -13.40 19.89
N GLN A 6 12.26 -12.63 19.64
CA GLN A 6 13.39 -12.50 20.55
C GLN A 6 13.75 -11.04 20.85
N ASP A 7 14.35 -10.82 22.01
CA ASP A 7 14.96 -9.54 22.35
C ASP A 7 16.27 -9.38 21.59
N PHE A 8 16.39 -8.33 20.81
CA PHE A 8 17.57 -8.03 20.00
C PHE A 8 18.87 -8.00 20.81
N ARG A 9 18.80 -7.63 22.10
CA ARG A 9 19.97 -7.62 23.00
C ARG A 9 20.61 -9.03 23.12
N ASN A 10 19.81 -10.08 23.03
CA ASN A 10 20.24 -11.47 23.17
C ASN A 10 20.68 -12.11 21.85
N ILE A 11 20.55 -11.40 20.72
CA ILE A 11 20.90 -11.90 19.39
C ILE A 11 22.42 -11.90 19.21
N ALA A 12 22.98 -13.02 18.80
CA ALA A 12 24.32 -13.13 18.23
C ALA A 12 24.20 -13.04 16.69
N ILE A 13 24.75 -12.00 16.09
CA ILE A 13 24.59 -11.71 14.66
C ILE A 13 25.22 -12.79 13.79
N GLU A 14 26.30 -13.38 14.26
CA GLU A 14 27.03 -14.47 13.60
C GLU A 14 26.17 -15.73 13.43
N ASP A 15 25.06 -15.81 14.16
CA ASP A 15 24.11 -16.91 14.03
C ASP A 15 23.21 -16.80 12.82
N PHE A 16 23.20 -15.69 12.09
CA PHE A 16 22.29 -15.45 10.98
C PHE A 16 23.00 -15.34 9.63
N ASP A 17 22.36 -15.93 8.61
CA ASP A 17 22.83 -15.89 7.23
C ASP A 17 22.30 -14.68 6.46
N ALA A 18 21.19 -14.09 6.91
CA ALA A 18 20.57 -12.93 6.28
C ALA A 18 19.89 -12.01 7.31
N VAL A 19 19.86 -10.71 7.03
CA VAL A 19 19.11 -9.71 7.80
C VAL A 19 18.04 -9.09 6.92
N VAL A 20 16.81 -9.02 7.41
CA VAL A 20 15.69 -8.37 6.74
C VAL A 20 15.16 -7.25 7.63
N VAL A 21 15.13 -6.03 7.12
CA VAL A 21 14.57 -4.88 7.82
C VAL A 21 13.15 -4.62 7.34
N GLY A 22 12.21 -4.77 8.27
CA GLY A 22 10.77 -4.64 8.04
C GLY A 22 10.07 -5.98 7.82
N SER A 23 8.89 -6.13 8.42
CA SER A 23 8.09 -7.35 8.45
C SER A 23 6.77 -7.27 7.66
N GLY A 24 6.63 -6.27 6.76
CA GLY A 24 5.55 -6.22 5.78
C GLY A 24 5.76 -7.23 4.64
N PHE A 25 4.89 -7.26 3.61
CA PHE A 25 5.00 -8.24 2.52
C PHE A 25 6.38 -8.31 1.88
N ALA A 26 7.05 -7.18 1.66
CA ALA A 26 8.39 -7.16 1.10
C ALA A 26 9.38 -8.04 1.90
N GLY A 27 9.53 -7.73 3.18
CA GLY A 27 10.47 -8.44 4.04
C GLY A 27 10.01 -9.84 4.41
N ALA A 28 8.74 -10.03 4.76
CA ALA A 28 8.21 -11.31 5.21
C ALA A 28 8.31 -12.39 4.12
N VAL A 29 8.00 -12.04 2.86
CA VAL A 29 8.12 -12.97 1.73
C VAL A 29 9.57 -13.38 1.49
N VAL A 30 10.50 -12.42 1.45
CA VAL A 30 11.93 -12.75 1.28
C VAL A 30 12.42 -13.59 2.45
N ALA A 31 12.12 -13.21 3.69
CA ALA A 31 12.54 -13.96 4.87
C ALA A 31 12.05 -15.42 4.82
N ARG A 32 10.77 -15.62 4.44
CA ARG A 32 10.20 -16.96 4.30
C ARG A 32 10.89 -17.77 3.21
N GLU A 33 11.13 -17.21 2.05
CA GLU A 33 11.78 -17.89 0.94
C GLU A 33 13.24 -18.26 1.24
N LEU A 34 13.99 -17.34 1.86
CA LEU A 34 15.38 -17.60 2.27
C LEU A 34 15.46 -18.72 3.32
N ALA A 35 14.54 -18.74 4.27
CA ALA A 35 14.52 -19.79 5.30
C ALA A 35 14.02 -21.13 4.72
N GLU A 36 12.94 -21.14 3.97
CA GLU A 36 12.29 -22.37 3.48
C GLU A 36 13.08 -23.03 2.35
N ARG A 37 13.49 -22.26 1.34
CA ARG A 37 14.18 -22.78 0.15
C ARG A 37 15.69 -22.78 0.30
N GLY A 38 16.22 -21.74 0.97
CA GLY A 38 17.66 -21.56 1.16
C GLY A 38 18.20 -22.22 2.42
N ASN A 39 17.34 -22.72 3.31
CA ASN A 39 17.73 -23.22 4.64
C ASN A 39 18.59 -22.20 5.42
N LYS A 40 18.28 -20.90 5.23
CA LYS A 40 19.00 -19.79 5.86
C LYS A 40 18.41 -19.47 7.22
N ARG A 41 19.27 -19.05 8.16
CA ARG A 41 18.82 -18.40 9.39
C ARG A 41 18.66 -16.91 9.11
N VAL A 42 17.43 -16.41 9.25
CA VAL A 42 17.04 -15.05 8.89
C VAL A 42 16.63 -14.26 10.12
N LEU A 43 17.28 -13.13 10.35
CA LEU A 43 16.90 -12.17 11.36
C LEU A 43 16.02 -11.09 10.75
N ILE A 44 14.80 -10.93 11.25
CA ILE A 44 13.92 -9.80 10.93
C ILE A 44 14.04 -8.75 12.01
N ILE A 45 14.32 -7.52 11.61
CA ILE A 45 14.32 -6.33 12.46
C ILE A 45 13.12 -5.49 12.08
N GLU A 46 12.22 -5.24 13.02
CA GLU A 46 10.99 -4.47 12.80
C GLU A 46 10.91 -3.30 13.80
N LYS A 47 10.71 -2.07 13.29
CA LYS A 47 10.63 -0.87 14.13
C LYS A 47 9.35 -0.78 14.95
N ARG A 48 8.27 -1.42 14.51
CA ARG A 48 6.97 -1.43 15.21
C ARG A 48 6.91 -2.53 16.27
N SER A 49 5.92 -2.43 17.13
CA SER A 49 5.62 -3.44 18.16
C SER A 49 4.87 -4.66 17.61
N HIS A 50 4.69 -4.75 16.30
CA HIS A 50 3.93 -5.80 15.61
C HIS A 50 4.52 -6.09 14.23
N ILE A 51 4.25 -7.28 13.70
CA ILE A 51 4.56 -7.67 12.32
C ILE A 51 3.48 -7.18 11.34
N GLY A 52 3.67 -7.47 10.04
CA GLY A 52 2.69 -7.20 8.98
C GLY A 52 2.82 -5.82 8.33
N GLY A 53 3.67 -4.94 8.85
CA GLY A 53 3.85 -3.59 8.30
C GLY A 53 2.51 -2.83 8.25
N ASN A 54 2.17 -2.24 7.10
CA ASN A 54 0.89 -1.52 6.95
C ASN A 54 -0.32 -2.45 6.83
N MET A 55 -0.13 -3.77 6.71
CA MET A 55 -1.22 -4.75 6.67
C MET A 55 -1.72 -5.15 8.06
N TYR A 56 -1.07 -4.67 9.14
CA TYR A 56 -1.44 -5.02 10.50
C TYR A 56 -2.89 -4.68 10.80
N ASP A 57 -3.59 -5.65 11.33
CA ASP A 57 -4.95 -5.55 11.82
C ASP A 57 -5.05 -6.11 13.24
N GLU A 58 -6.02 -5.63 13.99
CA GLU A 58 -6.28 -6.04 15.37
C GLU A 58 -7.75 -5.87 15.74
N TYR A 59 -8.18 -6.56 16.76
CA TYR A 59 -9.52 -6.32 17.33
C TYR A 59 -9.51 -5.08 18.21
N ASP A 60 -10.41 -4.16 17.92
CA ASP A 60 -10.62 -2.98 18.76
C ASP A 60 -11.35 -3.32 20.10
N ALA A 61 -11.56 -2.32 20.93
CA ALA A 61 -12.26 -2.50 22.22
C ALA A 61 -13.74 -2.95 22.08
N ALA A 62 -14.33 -2.81 20.90
CA ALA A 62 -15.67 -3.27 20.58
C ALA A 62 -15.70 -4.70 20.02
N GLY A 63 -14.54 -5.30 19.78
CA GLY A 63 -14.36 -6.60 19.17
C GLY A 63 -14.48 -6.57 17.64
N VAL A 64 -14.36 -5.42 17.00
CA VAL A 64 -14.33 -5.30 15.55
C VAL A 64 -12.88 -5.42 15.08
N LEU A 65 -12.62 -6.28 14.09
CA LEU A 65 -11.31 -6.42 13.45
C LEU A 65 -11.08 -5.21 12.55
N VAL A 66 -10.12 -4.35 12.90
CA VAL A 66 -9.81 -3.09 12.22
C VAL A 66 -8.39 -3.11 11.64
N HIS A 67 -8.19 -2.54 10.45
CA HIS A 67 -6.87 -2.32 9.89
C HIS A 67 -6.30 -1.00 10.44
N ARG A 68 -5.11 -1.04 11.04
CA ARG A 68 -4.53 0.12 11.74
C ARG A 68 -3.92 1.17 10.81
N TYR A 69 -3.65 0.80 9.56
CA TYR A 69 -2.94 1.65 8.59
C TYR A 69 -3.70 1.84 7.28
N GLY A 70 -5.02 1.91 7.36
CA GLY A 70 -5.90 2.04 6.21
C GLY A 70 -6.40 0.69 5.67
N PRO A 71 -7.46 0.71 4.85
CA PRO A 71 -8.04 -0.52 4.32
C PRO A 71 -7.10 -1.16 3.29
N HIS A 72 -6.89 -2.45 3.43
CA HIS A 72 -6.13 -3.27 2.51
C HIS A 72 -7.00 -4.41 2.01
N ILE A 73 -7.28 -4.43 0.73
CA ILE A 73 -8.05 -5.47 0.04
C ILE A 73 -7.11 -6.16 -0.94
N PHE A 74 -6.98 -7.48 -0.84
CA PHE A 74 -6.14 -8.22 -1.76
C PHE A 74 -6.84 -8.44 -3.08
N HIS A 75 -6.17 -8.07 -4.16
CA HIS A 75 -6.62 -8.30 -5.53
C HIS A 75 -5.41 -8.49 -6.45
N THR A 76 -5.51 -9.36 -7.44
CA THR A 76 -4.44 -9.60 -8.40
C THR A 76 -4.90 -10.39 -9.62
N ASN A 77 -4.18 -10.23 -10.73
CA ASN A 77 -4.18 -11.16 -11.88
C ASN A 77 -2.91 -12.02 -11.91
N ASP A 78 -1.94 -11.75 -11.02
CA ASP A 78 -0.72 -12.56 -10.91
C ASP A 78 -0.99 -13.84 -10.12
N LYS A 79 -1.10 -14.95 -10.87
CA LYS A 79 -1.31 -16.27 -10.27
C LYS A 79 -0.16 -16.68 -9.34
N ARG A 80 1.09 -16.29 -9.62
CA ARG A 80 2.24 -16.64 -8.78
C ARG A 80 2.12 -15.98 -7.41
N ALA A 81 1.79 -14.69 -7.39
CA ALA A 81 1.59 -13.95 -6.15
C ALA A 81 0.41 -14.51 -5.34
N PHE A 82 -0.71 -14.83 -6.02
CA PHE A 82 -1.88 -15.44 -5.36
C PHE A 82 -1.57 -16.82 -4.79
N ASP A 83 -1.00 -17.73 -5.58
CA ASP A 83 -0.65 -19.09 -5.14
C ASP A 83 0.30 -19.07 -3.95
N TYR A 84 1.23 -18.12 -3.93
CA TYR A 84 2.16 -17.96 -2.82
C TYR A 84 1.45 -17.59 -1.52
N ILE A 85 0.65 -16.53 -1.54
CA ILE A 85 -0.06 -16.04 -0.35
C ILE A 85 -1.13 -17.02 0.12
N ASN A 86 -1.78 -17.73 -0.79
CA ASN A 86 -2.78 -18.75 -0.50
C ASN A 86 -2.26 -19.89 0.41
N ARG A 87 -0.95 -20.02 0.58
CA ARG A 87 -0.34 -20.98 1.51
C ARG A 87 -0.53 -20.61 2.98
N PHE A 88 -0.79 -19.33 3.27
CA PHE A 88 -0.73 -18.77 4.62
C PHE A 88 -2.08 -18.32 5.18
N THR A 89 -3.14 -18.35 4.36
CA THR A 89 -4.48 -17.97 4.79
C THR A 89 -5.55 -18.72 4.00
N ALA A 90 -6.71 -18.89 4.62
CA ALA A 90 -7.94 -19.13 3.87
C ALA A 90 -8.52 -17.77 3.42
N TRP A 91 -9.23 -17.76 2.31
CA TRP A 91 -9.81 -16.55 1.77
C TRP A 91 -11.31 -16.47 2.03
N ARG A 92 -11.75 -15.30 2.50
CA ARG A 92 -13.12 -14.86 2.41
C ARG A 92 -13.28 -14.23 1.02
N PRO A 93 -14.17 -14.73 0.14
CA PRO A 93 -14.50 -14.04 -1.10
C PRO A 93 -15.04 -12.65 -0.80
N TYR A 94 -14.43 -11.64 -1.40
CA TYR A 94 -14.83 -10.25 -1.23
C TYR A 94 -14.56 -9.47 -2.51
N GLU A 95 -15.60 -8.95 -3.10
CA GLU A 95 -15.55 -8.07 -4.24
C GLU A 95 -15.70 -6.63 -3.74
N HIS A 96 -14.64 -5.86 -3.88
CA HIS A 96 -14.59 -4.52 -3.33
C HIS A 96 -15.44 -3.55 -4.12
N GLU A 97 -16.40 -2.92 -3.46
CA GLU A 97 -17.18 -1.80 -3.99
C GLU A 97 -16.79 -0.51 -3.27
N VAL A 98 -16.69 0.57 -4.03
CA VAL A 98 -16.43 1.91 -3.54
C VAL A 98 -17.53 2.84 -4.05
N LEU A 99 -18.06 3.66 -3.15
CA LEU A 99 -19.00 4.71 -3.48
C LEU A 99 -18.35 6.09 -3.29
N ALA A 100 -18.69 7.06 -4.13
CA ALA A 100 -18.43 8.47 -3.86
C ALA A 100 -19.65 9.10 -3.22
N ASN A 101 -19.47 9.85 -2.15
CA ASN A 101 -20.51 10.68 -1.58
C ASN A 101 -20.52 12.04 -2.30
N TRP A 102 -21.52 12.24 -3.14
CA TRP A 102 -21.76 13.49 -3.84
C TRP A 102 -22.96 14.20 -3.19
N PHE A 103 -22.68 15.09 -2.25
CA PHE A 103 -23.70 15.84 -1.48
C PHE A 103 -24.81 14.95 -0.88
N GLY A 104 -24.47 13.80 -0.34
CA GLY A 104 -25.42 12.84 0.24
C GLY A 104 -25.95 11.80 -0.75
N THR A 105 -25.66 11.93 -2.04
CA THR A 105 -25.97 10.91 -3.05
C THR A 105 -24.78 9.99 -3.25
N TYR A 106 -24.99 8.69 -3.14
CA TYR A 106 -23.95 7.69 -3.34
C TYR A 106 -23.82 7.28 -4.80
N ILE A 107 -22.64 7.41 -5.35
CA ILE A 107 -22.31 7.14 -6.76
C ILE A 107 -21.27 6.04 -6.83
N PRO A 108 -21.46 4.92 -7.56
CA PRO A 108 -20.43 3.90 -7.75
C PRO A 108 -19.13 4.46 -8.35
N VAL A 109 -17.99 3.95 -7.85
CA VAL A 109 -16.63 4.24 -8.33
C VAL A 109 -15.94 2.92 -8.65
N PRO A 110 -15.43 2.70 -9.88
CA PRO A 110 -15.31 3.66 -11.00
C PRO A 110 -16.66 4.18 -11.46
N PHE A 111 -16.67 5.45 -11.95
CA PHE A 111 -17.86 6.05 -12.51
C PHE A 111 -18.34 5.21 -13.72
N ASN A 112 -19.53 4.65 -13.66
CA ASN A 112 -20.03 3.65 -14.60
C ASN A 112 -21.46 3.97 -15.11
N LYS A 113 -22.10 3.03 -15.83
CA LYS A 113 -23.47 3.23 -16.34
C LYS A 113 -24.48 3.46 -15.22
N ASN A 114 -24.33 2.82 -14.05
CA ASN A 114 -25.20 3.04 -12.90
C ASN A 114 -24.96 4.43 -12.29
N SER A 115 -23.71 4.87 -12.25
CA SER A 115 -23.33 6.22 -11.82
C SER A 115 -23.95 7.29 -12.73
N MET A 116 -23.94 7.06 -14.06
CA MET A 116 -24.57 7.98 -15.01
C MET A 116 -26.08 8.10 -14.81
N GLU A 117 -26.76 6.98 -14.57
CA GLU A 117 -28.21 6.98 -14.28
C GLU A 117 -28.53 7.76 -13.00
N THR A 118 -27.70 7.54 -11.96
CA THR A 118 -27.85 8.27 -10.68
C THR A 118 -27.68 9.78 -10.83
N VAL A 119 -26.71 10.21 -11.65
CA VAL A 119 -26.36 11.63 -11.80
C VAL A 119 -27.25 12.37 -12.81
N PHE A 120 -27.47 11.77 -13.97
CA PHE A 120 -28.12 12.46 -15.10
C PHE A 120 -29.57 12.04 -15.30
N GLY A 121 -30.08 11.05 -14.57
CA GLY A 121 -31.38 10.43 -14.79
C GLY A 121 -31.39 9.47 -15.98
N GLU A 122 -32.36 8.55 -16.02
CA GLU A 122 -32.38 7.41 -16.95
C GLU A 122 -32.28 7.81 -18.42
N GLU A 123 -33.13 8.78 -18.85
CA GLU A 123 -33.22 9.17 -20.27
C GLU A 123 -31.91 9.81 -20.77
N LYS A 124 -31.36 10.75 -20.02
CA LYS A 124 -30.12 11.43 -20.39
C LYS A 124 -28.92 10.47 -20.29
N ALA A 125 -28.87 9.64 -19.25
CA ALA A 125 -27.82 8.63 -19.08
C ALA A 125 -27.82 7.64 -20.24
N ALA A 126 -29.00 7.18 -20.71
CA ALA A 126 -29.06 6.27 -21.85
C ALA A 126 -28.46 6.90 -23.13
N ARG A 127 -28.79 8.19 -23.39
CA ARG A 127 -28.25 8.95 -24.53
C ARG A 127 -26.75 9.14 -24.45
N LEU A 128 -26.23 9.54 -23.28
CA LEU A 128 -24.79 9.72 -23.04
C LEU A 128 -24.03 8.38 -23.15
N THR A 129 -24.60 7.32 -22.59
CA THR A 129 -24.02 5.96 -22.67
C THR A 129 -23.93 5.47 -24.12
N ALA A 130 -25.00 5.63 -24.90
CA ALA A 130 -25.00 5.23 -26.32
C ALA A 130 -23.88 5.94 -27.10
N LYS A 131 -23.69 7.23 -26.85
CA LYS A 131 -22.63 8.01 -27.48
C LYS A 131 -21.24 7.60 -27.06
N LEU A 132 -21.02 7.34 -25.77
CA LEU A 132 -19.76 6.84 -25.24
C LEU A 132 -19.42 5.48 -25.86
N ILE A 133 -20.40 4.58 -26.00
CA ILE A 133 -20.21 3.27 -26.63
C ILE A 133 -19.89 3.42 -28.13
N GLU A 134 -20.55 4.34 -28.82
CA GLU A 134 -20.29 4.62 -30.23
C GLU A 134 -18.83 5.05 -30.47
N VAL A 135 -18.30 5.92 -29.59
CA VAL A 135 -16.94 6.48 -29.73
C VAL A 135 -15.87 5.52 -29.22
N PHE A 136 -16.08 4.87 -28.06
CA PHE A 136 -15.03 4.12 -27.35
C PHE A 136 -15.23 2.61 -27.33
N GLY A 137 -16.41 2.11 -27.64
CA GLY A 137 -16.80 0.70 -27.48
C GLY A 137 -17.38 0.39 -26.10
N ASP A 138 -18.13 -0.72 -26.01
CA ASP A 138 -18.72 -1.21 -24.75
C ASP A 138 -17.68 -1.89 -23.85
N GLU A 139 -18.00 -2.03 -22.56
CA GLU A 139 -17.15 -2.68 -21.54
C GLU A 139 -15.72 -2.08 -21.43
N ARG A 140 -15.51 -0.87 -21.88
CA ARG A 140 -14.22 -0.19 -21.89
C ARG A 140 -14.08 0.77 -20.72
N LYS A 141 -12.86 0.92 -20.21
CA LYS A 141 -12.45 1.99 -19.31
C LYS A 141 -11.89 3.16 -20.12
N VAL A 142 -12.50 4.34 -19.97
CA VAL A 142 -12.15 5.54 -20.72
C VAL A 142 -11.67 6.59 -19.73
N THR A 143 -10.48 7.09 -19.94
CA THR A 143 -9.90 8.13 -19.07
C THR A 143 -10.56 9.49 -19.29
N ILE A 144 -10.49 10.36 -18.28
CA ILE A 144 -11.01 11.76 -18.40
C ILE A 144 -10.32 12.49 -19.56
N ASN A 145 -9.03 12.23 -19.80
CA ASN A 145 -8.27 12.86 -20.87
C ASN A 145 -8.76 12.38 -22.25
N GLU A 146 -9.06 11.10 -22.42
CA GLU A 146 -9.67 10.59 -23.67
C GLU A 146 -11.03 11.22 -23.94
N LEU A 147 -11.87 11.39 -22.88
CA LEU A 147 -13.17 12.07 -22.99
C LEU A 147 -13.01 13.53 -23.41
N ARG A 148 -12.10 14.27 -22.79
CA ARG A 148 -11.84 15.68 -23.08
C ARG A 148 -11.21 15.93 -24.44
N ALA A 149 -10.52 14.93 -24.99
CA ALA A 149 -9.93 15.02 -26.33
C ALA A 149 -10.98 14.96 -27.45
N GLN A 150 -12.23 14.62 -27.14
CA GLN A 150 -13.32 14.60 -28.08
C GLN A 150 -13.98 16.00 -28.20
N ASP A 151 -14.19 16.49 -29.42
CA ASP A 151 -14.92 17.74 -29.68
C ASP A 151 -16.42 17.48 -29.69
N ASP A 152 -16.98 17.12 -28.51
CA ASP A 152 -18.34 16.71 -28.32
C ASP A 152 -18.90 17.20 -26.98
N PRO A 153 -19.97 18.00 -26.97
CA PRO A 153 -20.52 18.60 -25.75
C PRO A 153 -21.07 17.59 -24.75
N ASP A 154 -21.62 16.47 -25.21
CA ASP A 154 -22.15 15.43 -24.34
C ASP A 154 -21.01 14.67 -23.62
N LEU A 155 -19.91 14.37 -24.33
CA LEU A 155 -18.73 13.73 -23.75
C LEU A 155 -17.98 14.69 -22.82
N ALA A 156 -17.94 15.98 -23.16
CA ALA A 156 -17.38 17.03 -22.32
C ALA A 156 -18.17 17.16 -21.01
N GLU A 157 -19.51 17.06 -21.04
CA GLU A 157 -20.35 17.11 -19.84
C GLU A 157 -20.03 15.96 -18.87
N VAL A 158 -19.88 14.73 -19.38
CA VAL A 158 -19.50 13.56 -18.56
C VAL A 158 -18.10 13.77 -17.98
N ALA A 159 -17.13 14.17 -18.81
CA ALA A 159 -15.75 14.41 -18.38
C ALA A 159 -15.69 15.49 -17.29
N ASP A 160 -16.41 16.59 -17.46
CA ASP A 160 -16.45 17.69 -16.49
C ASP A 160 -17.12 17.30 -15.18
N PHE A 161 -18.18 16.51 -15.23
CA PHE A 161 -18.83 16.01 -14.02
C PHE A 161 -17.87 15.12 -13.22
N VAL A 162 -17.29 14.11 -13.87
CA VAL A 162 -16.38 13.16 -13.22
C VAL A 162 -15.14 13.87 -12.69
N TYR A 163 -14.57 14.76 -13.49
CA TYR A 163 -13.41 15.55 -13.08
C TYR A 163 -13.69 16.36 -11.81
N LYS A 164 -14.77 17.16 -11.81
CA LYS A 164 -15.07 18.08 -10.71
C LYS A 164 -15.55 17.37 -9.45
N ASN A 165 -16.41 16.34 -9.59
CA ASN A 165 -17.15 15.78 -8.46
C ASN A 165 -16.57 14.45 -7.93
N VAL A 166 -15.77 13.75 -8.72
CA VAL A 166 -15.17 12.48 -8.30
C VAL A 166 -13.66 12.59 -8.13
N PHE A 167 -13.00 13.42 -8.97
CA PHE A 167 -11.56 13.35 -9.12
C PHE A 167 -10.81 14.54 -8.49
N LEU A 168 -11.18 15.78 -8.81
CA LEU A 168 -10.42 16.99 -8.49
C LEU A 168 -10.14 17.14 -6.99
N TYR A 169 -11.18 17.29 -6.19
CA TYR A 169 -11.02 17.54 -4.75
C TYR A 169 -10.48 16.33 -3.99
N TYR A 170 -10.83 15.11 -4.43
CA TYR A 170 -10.26 13.90 -3.86
C TYR A 170 -8.75 13.85 -4.08
N THR A 171 -8.29 14.13 -5.30
CA THR A 171 -6.86 14.16 -5.63
C THR A 171 -6.13 15.27 -4.89
N GLN A 172 -6.71 16.47 -4.81
CA GLN A 172 -6.13 17.56 -4.03
C GLN A 172 -5.98 17.21 -2.56
N LYS A 173 -6.97 16.59 -1.93
CA LYS A 173 -6.89 16.11 -0.54
C LYS A 173 -5.83 15.03 -0.38
N GLN A 174 -5.85 14.02 -1.24
CA GLN A 174 -4.95 12.86 -1.15
C GLN A 174 -3.48 13.25 -1.36
N TRP A 175 -3.20 14.08 -2.36
CA TRP A 175 -1.84 14.39 -2.79
C TRP A 175 -1.35 15.77 -2.37
N GLY A 176 -2.23 16.68 -2.02
CA GLY A 176 -1.91 18.10 -1.80
C GLY A 176 -1.51 18.84 -3.09
N LEU A 177 -1.83 18.24 -4.25
CA LEU A 177 -1.49 18.69 -5.60
C LEU A 177 -2.75 18.69 -6.46
N THR A 178 -2.77 19.49 -7.53
CA THR A 178 -3.83 19.39 -8.53
C THR A 178 -3.67 18.13 -9.38
N PRO A 179 -4.74 17.64 -10.04
CA PRO A 179 -4.63 16.48 -10.92
C PRO A 179 -3.60 16.62 -12.04
N GLU A 180 -3.36 17.85 -12.49
CA GLU A 180 -2.37 18.20 -13.54
C GLU A 180 -0.92 18.10 -13.05
N GLU A 181 -0.71 18.25 -11.73
CA GLU A 181 0.60 18.17 -11.08
C GLU A 181 0.95 16.75 -10.59
N VAL A 182 -0.04 15.86 -10.58
CA VAL A 182 0.13 14.47 -10.13
C VAL A 182 0.57 13.60 -11.30
N ASP A 183 1.39 12.59 -11.02
CA ASP A 183 1.82 11.61 -12.03
C ASP A 183 0.61 11.04 -12.82
N PRO A 184 0.68 10.97 -14.16
CA PRO A 184 -0.41 10.46 -14.99
C PRO A 184 -0.94 9.07 -14.61
N SER A 185 -0.11 8.23 -14.00
CA SER A 185 -0.52 6.90 -13.52
C SER A 185 -1.53 6.99 -12.38
N VAL A 186 -1.53 8.07 -11.62
CA VAL A 186 -2.51 8.32 -10.54
C VAL A 186 -3.85 8.75 -11.14
N THR A 187 -3.82 9.60 -12.16
CA THR A 187 -5.04 10.11 -12.82
C THR A 187 -5.74 9.04 -13.67
N ALA A 188 -4.99 8.09 -14.22
CA ALA A 188 -5.53 6.97 -14.99
C ALA A 188 -6.33 5.94 -14.14
N ARG A 189 -6.25 6.03 -12.81
CA ARG A 189 -6.92 5.07 -11.91
C ARG A 189 -8.43 5.28 -11.73
N VAL A 190 -8.97 6.39 -12.19
CA VAL A 190 -10.40 6.71 -12.05
C VAL A 190 -11.02 6.93 -13.44
N PRO A 191 -11.09 5.88 -14.28
CA PRO A 191 -11.72 5.98 -15.58
C PRO A 191 -13.26 5.99 -15.44
N VAL A 192 -13.94 6.45 -16.49
CA VAL A 192 -15.35 6.12 -16.75
C VAL A 192 -15.39 4.68 -17.27
N PHE A 193 -16.10 3.80 -16.59
CA PHE A 193 -16.21 2.40 -16.98
C PHE A 193 -17.55 2.15 -17.70
N LEU A 194 -17.51 1.81 -18.97
CA LEU A 194 -18.69 1.58 -19.79
C LEU A 194 -19.32 0.20 -19.52
N SER A 195 -19.57 -0.09 -18.25
CA SER A 195 -20.15 -1.33 -17.73
C SER A 195 -21.18 -1.04 -16.65
N ARG A 196 -21.95 -2.04 -16.23
CA ARG A 196 -22.76 -2.01 -15.01
C ARG A 196 -22.09 -2.67 -13.81
N ASP A 197 -20.85 -3.07 -13.96
CA ASP A 197 -20.05 -3.66 -12.89
C ASP A 197 -19.63 -2.57 -11.89
N ASN A 198 -20.09 -2.69 -10.64
CA ASN A 198 -19.76 -1.75 -9.56
C ASN A 198 -18.45 -2.11 -8.81
N ARG A 199 -17.85 -3.26 -9.11
CA ARG A 199 -16.62 -3.66 -8.47
C ARG A 199 -15.50 -2.67 -8.76
N TYR A 200 -14.77 -2.29 -7.73
CA TYR A 200 -13.64 -1.38 -7.86
C TYR A 200 -12.48 -2.04 -8.63
N PHE A 201 -12.28 -3.33 -8.42
CA PHE A 201 -11.31 -4.17 -9.14
C PHE A 201 -12.03 -5.23 -9.98
N GLN A 202 -11.48 -5.55 -11.16
CA GLN A 202 -11.97 -6.63 -12.04
C GLN A 202 -10.96 -7.78 -12.10
N ASP A 203 -10.02 -7.84 -11.16
CA ASP A 203 -8.99 -8.87 -11.10
C ASP A 203 -9.59 -10.26 -10.83
N ALA A 204 -8.91 -11.29 -11.35
CA ALA A 204 -9.38 -12.67 -11.27
C ALA A 204 -9.38 -13.22 -9.82
N TYR A 205 -8.44 -12.75 -9.01
CA TYR A 205 -8.31 -13.16 -7.61
C TYR A 205 -8.54 -11.94 -6.72
N GLN A 206 -9.58 -12.01 -5.89
CA GLN A 206 -9.93 -10.96 -4.94
C GLN A 206 -10.42 -11.59 -3.65
N GLY A 207 -10.10 -10.97 -2.52
CA GLY A 207 -10.60 -11.45 -1.23
C GLY A 207 -9.93 -10.79 -0.05
N MET A 208 -10.41 -11.20 1.11
CA MET A 208 -9.82 -10.84 2.40
C MET A 208 -9.32 -12.11 3.09
N PRO A 209 -8.17 -12.06 3.79
CA PRO A 209 -7.77 -13.15 4.67
C PRO A 209 -8.88 -13.46 5.69
N ALA A 210 -9.30 -14.72 5.78
CA ALA A 210 -10.44 -15.10 6.60
C ALA A 210 -10.28 -14.77 8.09
N ASP A 211 -9.04 -14.89 8.59
CA ASP A 211 -8.67 -14.62 9.98
C ASP A 211 -7.89 -13.31 10.16
N GLY A 212 -7.88 -12.45 9.14
CA GLY A 212 -7.13 -11.19 9.10
C GLY A 212 -5.71 -11.31 8.58
N TYR A 213 -5.10 -10.16 8.31
CA TYR A 213 -3.74 -10.07 7.79
C TYR A 213 -2.70 -10.43 8.84
N THR A 214 -2.88 -10.03 10.08
CA THR A 214 -1.90 -10.34 11.14
C THR A 214 -1.70 -11.85 11.28
N VAL A 215 -2.78 -12.63 11.25
CA VAL A 215 -2.71 -14.11 11.28
C VAL A 215 -2.02 -14.66 10.03
N LEU A 216 -2.26 -14.07 8.85
CA LEU A 216 -1.54 -14.45 7.61
C LEU A 216 -0.02 -14.26 7.79
N PHE A 217 0.42 -13.12 8.35
CA PHE A 217 1.84 -12.87 8.61
C PHE A 217 2.40 -13.78 9.70
N GLU A 218 1.65 -14.08 10.74
CA GLU A 218 2.05 -15.07 11.73
C GLU A 218 2.29 -16.44 11.10
N ASN A 219 1.38 -16.90 10.25
CA ASN A 219 1.55 -18.16 9.51
C ASN A 219 2.75 -18.15 8.56
N MET A 220 3.02 -17.03 7.91
CA MET A 220 4.17 -16.87 7.02
C MET A 220 5.48 -16.89 7.78
N LEU A 221 5.57 -16.18 8.90
CA LEU A 221 6.81 -16.02 9.67
C LEU A 221 7.03 -17.14 10.70
N ASN A 222 6.02 -17.93 11.00
CA ASN A 222 6.14 -19.12 11.83
C ASN A 222 6.84 -20.25 11.07
N PHE A 223 8.14 -20.11 10.91
CA PHE A 223 8.97 -21.09 10.20
C PHE A 223 10.35 -21.23 10.88
N PRO A 224 10.88 -22.47 11.01
CA PRO A 224 12.21 -22.68 11.56
C PRO A 224 13.27 -21.86 10.82
N GLY A 225 14.15 -21.21 11.58
CA GLY A 225 15.19 -20.34 11.00
C GLY A 225 14.80 -18.89 10.81
N ILE A 226 13.56 -18.49 11.09
CA ILE A 226 13.16 -17.07 11.12
C ILE A 226 13.06 -16.62 12.57
N THR A 227 13.81 -15.58 12.93
CA THR A 227 13.74 -14.89 14.24
C THR A 227 13.32 -13.45 14.01
N VAL A 228 12.36 -12.94 14.79
CA VAL A 228 11.81 -11.59 14.68
C VAL A 228 12.13 -10.78 15.93
N CYS A 229 12.74 -9.60 15.73
CA CYS A 229 12.97 -8.61 16.78
C CYS A 229 12.10 -7.38 16.50
N LEU A 230 11.18 -7.09 17.40
CA LEU A 230 10.28 -5.94 17.33
C LEU A 230 10.84 -4.73 18.09
N ASN A 231 10.33 -3.53 17.78
CA ASN A 231 10.74 -2.26 18.39
C ASN A 231 12.23 -1.93 18.18
N ILE A 232 12.78 -2.27 17.02
CA ILE A 232 14.17 -2.03 16.66
C ILE A 232 14.23 -1.21 15.37
N GLU A 233 14.75 -0.02 15.47
CA GLU A 233 15.06 0.84 14.32
C GLU A 233 16.41 0.45 13.71
N ALA A 234 16.47 0.25 12.40
CA ALA A 234 17.68 -0.21 11.72
C ALA A 234 18.85 0.75 11.90
N GLU A 235 18.61 2.06 11.85
CA GLU A 235 19.60 3.11 12.06
C GLU A 235 20.20 3.11 13.46
N SER A 236 19.55 2.47 14.44
CA SER A 236 20.09 2.31 15.79
C SER A 236 21.01 1.13 15.97
N VAL A 237 20.99 0.18 15.03
CA VAL A 237 21.72 -1.10 15.12
C VAL A 237 22.66 -1.34 13.95
N PHE A 238 22.55 -0.55 12.88
CA PHE A 238 23.47 -0.59 11.74
C PHE A 238 24.56 0.48 11.89
N ASP A 239 25.83 0.05 11.91
CA ASP A 239 26.96 0.93 11.77
C ASP A 239 27.42 0.96 10.30
N LEU A 240 27.25 2.10 9.65
CA LEU A 240 27.54 2.31 8.24
C LEU A 240 28.98 2.80 8.06
N VAL A 241 29.85 1.95 7.55
CA VAL A 241 31.25 2.27 7.33
C VAL A 241 31.45 2.82 5.91
N PHE A 242 31.72 4.11 5.80
CA PHE A 242 31.94 4.79 4.52
C PHE A 242 33.37 4.62 4.01
N GLU A 243 33.57 4.65 2.69
CA GLU A 243 34.90 4.59 2.07
C GLU A 243 35.77 5.79 2.42
N THR A 244 35.16 6.97 2.44
CA THR A 244 35.82 8.24 2.75
C THR A 244 34.96 9.10 3.69
N ARG A 245 35.48 10.29 4.05
CA ARG A 245 34.72 11.28 4.84
C ARG A 245 33.85 12.23 4.00
N SER A 246 33.83 12.07 2.67
CA SER A 246 32.96 12.87 1.80
C SER A 246 31.49 12.61 2.08
N GLU A 247 30.66 13.62 1.89
CA GLU A 247 29.21 13.49 2.05
C GLU A 247 28.61 12.47 1.06
N ASP A 248 29.08 12.43 -0.18
CA ASP A 248 28.63 11.47 -1.21
C ASP A 248 29.47 10.18 -1.22
N SER A 249 30.24 9.90 -0.14
CA SER A 249 31.04 8.68 -0.06
C SER A 249 30.16 7.44 0.07
N PRO A 250 30.30 6.42 -0.80
CA PRO A 250 29.56 5.19 -0.67
C PRO A 250 29.95 4.41 0.60
N ILE A 251 29.04 3.51 0.99
CA ILE A 251 29.29 2.56 2.07
C ILE A 251 30.16 1.42 1.52
N ARG A 252 31.18 1.04 2.26
CA ARG A 252 32.02 -0.14 1.99
C ARG A 252 31.65 -1.36 2.80
N GLU A 253 31.02 -1.16 3.97
CA GLU A 253 30.68 -2.22 4.91
C GLU A 253 29.52 -1.80 5.80
N ILE A 254 28.60 -2.71 6.08
CA ILE A 254 27.58 -2.56 7.12
C ILE A 254 27.93 -3.50 8.27
N ARG A 255 27.92 -2.98 9.50
CA ARG A 255 28.00 -3.77 10.71
C ARG A 255 26.67 -3.78 11.41
N VAL A 256 26.33 -4.93 11.97
CA VAL A 256 25.14 -5.09 12.81
C VAL A 256 25.64 -5.43 14.22
N LYS A 257 25.31 -4.62 15.22
CA LYS A 257 25.90 -4.74 16.58
C LYS A 257 27.45 -4.80 16.56
N ASP A 258 28.09 -3.89 15.82
CA ASP A 258 29.54 -3.81 15.61
C ASP A 258 30.18 -4.99 14.87
N VAL A 259 29.39 -6.01 14.48
CA VAL A 259 29.87 -7.18 13.72
C VAL A 259 29.72 -6.93 12.21
N PRO A 260 30.79 -7.00 11.40
CA PRO A 260 30.68 -6.91 9.94
C PRO A 260 29.73 -7.97 9.40
N PHE A 261 28.71 -7.56 8.66
CA PHE A 261 27.73 -8.48 8.09
C PHE A 261 27.91 -8.63 6.57
N THR A 262 28.21 -9.83 6.13
CA THR A 262 28.51 -10.13 4.72
C THR A 262 27.37 -10.88 4.02
N GLY A 263 26.38 -11.38 4.75
CA GLY A 263 25.18 -11.99 4.20
C GLY A 263 24.23 -10.94 3.56
N PRO A 264 23.18 -11.38 2.85
CA PRO A 264 22.18 -10.49 2.29
C PRO A 264 21.51 -9.63 3.36
N ILE A 265 21.39 -8.33 3.08
CA ILE A 265 20.61 -7.37 3.85
C ILE A 265 19.47 -6.88 2.96
N VAL A 266 18.24 -7.24 3.28
CA VAL A 266 17.05 -6.73 2.58
C VAL A 266 16.45 -5.60 3.39
N TYR A 267 16.44 -4.39 2.83
CA TYR A 267 15.99 -3.19 3.51
C TYR A 267 14.69 -2.70 2.91
N THR A 268 13.64 -2.53 3.74
CA THR A 268 12.31 -2.11 3.27
C THR A 268 11.87 -0.73 3.77
N GLY A 269 12.69 -0.08 4.59
CA GLY A 269 12.44 1.28 5.10
C GLY A 269 12.85 2.39 4.13
N PRO A 270 12.54 3.66 4.44
CA PRO A 270 13.03 4.79 3.65
C PRO A 270 14.55 4.89 3.71
N LEU A 271 15.21 5.07 2.56
CA LEU A 271 16.68 5.18 2.53
C LEU A 271 17.19 6.42 3.26
N ASP A 272 16.47 7.54 3.21
CA ASP A 272 16.85 8.75 3.92
C ASP A 272 16.86 8.55 5.44
N GLU A 273 15.95 7.76 6.02
CA GLU A 273 15.94 7.42 7.45
C GLU A 273 17.20 6.61 7.81
N LEU A 274 17.58 5.60 7.00
CA LEU A 274 18.81 4.83 7.22
C LEU A 274 20.06 5.72 7.31
N PHE A 275 20.10 6.80 6.55
CA PHE A 275 21.21 7.75 6.52
C PHE A 275 20.99 8.98 7.40
N LEU A 276 20.02 8.96 8.33
CA LEU A 276 19.70 10.08 9.22
C LEU A 276 19.48 11.39 8.45
N SER A 277 18.82 11.30 7.31
CA SER A 277 18.51 12.40 6.38
C SER A 277 19.73 13.19 5.91
N ARG A 278 20.86 12.53 5.67
CA ARG A 278 22.15 13.11 5.28
C ARG A 278 22.08 14.12 4.13
N PHE A 279 21.21 13.87 3.13
CA PHE A 279 20.95 14.78 2.02
C PHE A 279 19.63 15.54 2.14
N GLY A 280 18.99 15.49 3.30
CA GLY A 280 17.64 15.97 3.51
C GLY A 280 16.61 14.85 3.36
N ARG A 281 15.39 15.08 3.84
CA ARG A 281 14.32 14.08 3.79
C ARG A 281 13.76 13.90 2.40
N LEU A 282 13.41 12.67 2.07
CA LEU A 282 12.62 12.35 0.89
C LEU A 282 11.15 12.76 1.12
N PRO A 283 10.51 13.42 0.14
CA PRO A 283 9.12 13.82 0.27
C PRO A 283 8.15 12.64 0.20
N TYR A 284 7.27 12.56 1.20
CA TYR A 284 6.17 11.59 1.25
C TYR A 284 4.84 12.25 1.61
N ARG A 285 3.74 11.56 1.33
CA ARG A 285 2.45 11.81 1.95
C ARG A 285 2.30 10.92 3.17
N SER A 286 1.64 11.44 4.18
CA SER A 286 1.22 10.73 5.38
C SER A 286 -0.29 10.67 5.50
N LEU A 287 -0.79 9.76 6.33
CA LEU A 287 -2.21 9.58 6.60
C LEU A 287 -2.44 9.58 8.12
N ASP A 288 -3.49 10.28 8.55
CA ASP A 288 -4.05 10.16 9.89
C ASP A 288 -5.37 9.41 9.83
N PHE A 289 -5.62 8.61 10.86
CA PHE A 289 -6.80 7.79 10.96
C PHE A 289 -7.57 8.09 12.23
N ALA A 290 -8.85 8.48 12.09
CA ALA A 290 -9.78 8.66 13.19
C ALA A 290 -10.77 7.49 13.23
N TYR A 291 -10.69 6.67 14.29
CA TYR A 291 -11.59 5.54 14.50
C TYR A 291 -12.75 5.96 15.39
N GLU A 292 -13.95 5.50 15.03
CA GLU A 292 -15.16 5.75 15.80
C GLU A 292 -16.06 4.53 15.78
N THR A 293 -16.52 4.10 16.95
CA THR A 293 -17.37 2.92 17.12
C THR A 293 -18.81 3.33 17.40
N PHE A 294 -19.75 2.67 16.73
CA PHE A 294 -21.20 2.91 16.84
C PHE A 294 -21.93 1.66 17.31
N ASN A 295 -22.98 1.86 18.09
CA ASN A 295 -23.84 0.80 18.57
C ASN A 295 -24.98 0.53 17.56
N GLN A 296 -24.59 0.15 16.35
CA GLN A 296 -25.47 -0.21 15.25
C GLN A 296 -24.78 -1.22 14.34
N GLU A 297 -25.55 -1.89 13.50
CA GLU A 297 -25.04 -2.96 12.65
C GLU A 297 -24.11 -2.42 11.55
N HIS A 298 -24.52 -1.37 10.85
CA HIS A 298 -23.74 -0.71 9.81
C HIS A 298 -23.90 0.83 9.89
N TRP A 299 -22.84 1.54 9.52
CA TRP A 299 -22.79 2.98 9.45
C TRP A 299 -23.12 3.51 8.03
N GLN A 300 -22.61 2.83 7.02
CA GLN A 300 -22.68 3.24 5.61
C GLN A 300 -23.08 2.05 4.72
N PRO A 301 -23.41 2.28 3.41
CA PRO A 301 -23.97 1.23 2.56
C PRO A 301 -22.95 0.21 2.05
N CYS A 302 -21.63 0.48 2.14
CA CYS A 302 -20.57 -0.43 1.68
C CYS A 302 -19.29 -0.23 2.48
N GLY A 303 -18.27 -1.05 2.19
CA GLY A 303 -17.01 -1.03 2.94
C GLY A 303 -16.22 0.26 2.83
N THR A 304 -16.28 0.96 1.68
CA THR A 304 -15.53 2.20 1.47
C THR A 304 -16.40 3.25 0.77
N VAL A 305 -16.50 4.42 1.39
CA VAL A 305 -17.12 5.60 0.78
C VAL A 305 -16.09 6.72 0.70
N ASN A 306 -15.82 7.18 -0.53
CA ASN A 306 -14.98 8.34 -0.80
C ASN A 306 -15.80 9.64 -0.66
N TYR A 307 -15.24 10.59 0.05
CA TYR A 307 -15.81 11.93 0.22
C TYR A 307 -15.08 12.88 -0.72
N THR A 308 -15.70 13.11 -1.86
CA THR A 308 -15.01 13.70 -3.02
C THR A 308 -15.21 15.18 -3.17
N VAL A 309 -15.99 15.84 -2.31
CA VAL A 309 -16.39 17.26 -2.51
C VAL A 309 -15.94 18.14 -1.34
N THR A 310 -16.69 18.20 -0.23
CA THR A 310 -16.62 19.28 0.77
C THR A 310 -15.88 18.90 2.06
N GLU A 311 -15.85 17.63 2.40
CA GLU A 311 -15.29 17.12 3.64
C GLU A 311 -13.76 17.27 3.64
N ASP A 312 -13.18 17.42 4.82
CA ASP A 312 -11.73 17.55 5.03
C ASP A 312 -10.98 16.19 5.05
N PHE A 313 -11.72 15.08 5.13
CA PHE A 313 -11.21 13.72 5.00
C PHE A 313 -11.44 13.15 3.60
N THR A 314 -10.68 12.12 3.24
CA THR A 314 -10.73 11.52 1.90
C THR A 314 -11.78 10.43 1.77
N ARG A 315 -11.89 9.57 2.81
CA ARG A 315 -12.82 8.43 2.80
C ARG A 315 -13.18 7.96 4.20
N ILE A 316 -14.28 7.22 4.26
CA ILE A 316 -14.65 6.41 5.41
C ILE A 316 -14.57 4.94 5.03
N THR A 317 -13.90 4.14 5.86
CA THR A 317 -13.90 2.69 5.77
C THR A 317 -14.70 2.11 6.92
N GLU A 318 -15.61 1.17 6.63
CA GLU A 318 -16.33 0.35 7.61
C GLU A 318 -15.85 -1.10 7.50
N PHE A 319 -15.13 -1.56 8.52
CA PHE A 319 -14.34 -2.78 8.45
C PHE A 319 -15.17 -4.07 8.37
N LYS A 320 -16.37 -4.09 8.95
CA LYS A 320 -17.23 -5.29 8.95
C LYS A 320 -17.60 -5.77 7.54
N TYR A 321 -17.73 -4.85 6.57
CA TYR A 321 -17.92 -5.24 5.18
C TYR A 321 -16.70 -6.00 4.62
N LEU A 322 -15.50 -5.55 4.96
CA LEU A 322 -14.26 -6.16 4.51
C LEU A 322 -14.06 -7.54 5.17
N THR A 323 -14.18 -7.59 6.48
CA THR A 323 -13.91 -8.80 7.27
C THR A 323 -15.05 -9.82 7.25
N GLY A 324 -16.28 -9.38 6.95
CA GLY A 324 -17.49 -10.22 7.04
C GLY A 324 -17.88 -10.58 8.47
N GLN A 325 -17.34 -9.87 9.46
CA GLN A 325 -17.57 -10.14 10.86
C GLN A 325 -19.01 -9.80 11.27
N GLU A 326 -19.66 -10.70 11.96
CA GLU A 326 -20.95 -10.47 12.61
C GLU A 326 -20.72 -9.92 14.02
N CYS A 327 -21.09 -8.65 14.24
CA CYS A 327 -20.96 -7.95 15.49
C CYS A 327 -22.08 -6.91 15.63
N PRO A 328 -22.70 -6.73 16.82
CA PRO A 328 -23.77 -5.77 17.02
C PRO A 328 -23.31 -4.30 16.93
N LYS A 329 -22.00 -4.07 17.03
CA LYS A 329 -21.37 -2.76 16.88
C LYS A 329 -20.61 -2.70 15.56
N THR A 330 -20.38 -1.49 15.07
CA THR A 330 -19.50 -1.27 13.93
C THR A 330 -18.47 -0.20 14.25
N THR A 331 -17.27 -0.34 13.68
CA THR A 331 -16.21 0.67 13.77
C THR A 331 -15.89 1.16 12.36
N ILE A 332 -15.92 2.47 12.22
CA ILE A 332 -15.48 3.16 11.00
C ILE A 332 -14.12 3.83 11.23
N MET A 333 -13.46 4.12 10.13
CA MET A 333 -12.20 4.89 10.10
C MET A 333 -12.31 6.01 9.09
N ARG A 334 -12.13 7.26 9.53
CA ARG A 334 -11.94 8.41 8.63
C ARG A 334 -10.49 8.58 8.33
N GLU A 335 -10.16 8.79 7.05
CA GLU A 335 -8.79 8.96 6.56
C GLU A 335 -8.54 10.41 6.19
N TYR A 336 -7.51 11.00 6.79
CA TYR A 336 -7.03 12.35 6.52
C TYR A 336 -5.64 12.28 5.89
N SER A 337 -5.48 12.83 4.70
CA SER A 337 -4.17 12.89 4.04
C SER A 337 -3.45 14.19 4.39
N ARG A 338 -2.16 14.10 4.69
CA ARG A 338 -1.30 15.25 5.00
C ARG A 338 0.13 15.09 4.48
N ALA A 339 0.90 16.17 4.54
CA ALA A 339 2.34 16.11 4.28
C ALA A 339 3.04 15.26 5.36
N TYR A 340 4.10 14.56 4.97
CA TYR A 340 4.99 13.87 5.90
C TYR A 340 6.09 14.84 6.36
N GLU A 341 6.06 15.26 7.62
CA GLU A 341 6.95 16.28 8.18
C GLU A 341 7.73 15.79 9.39
N ASP A 342 7.12 14.99 10.26
CA ASP A 342 7.76 14.46 11.48
C ASP A 342 7.73 12.92 11.51
N PRO A 343 8.87 12.23 11.29
CA PRO A 343 8.94 10.77 11.30
C PRO A 343 8.70 10.14 12.69
N ARG A 344 8.72 10.92 13.78
CA ARG A 344 8.42 10.41 15.12
C ARG A 344 6.92 10.24 15.37
N GLU A 345 6.09 11.01 14.64
CA GLU A 345 4.63 11.05 14.82
C GLU A 345 3.89 10.54 13.58
N GLN A 346 4.54 10.49 12.42
CA GLN A 346 3.94 10.21 11.14
C GLN A 346 4.56 8.99 10.49
N ILE A 347 3.81 8.41 9.56
CA ILE A 347 4.24 7.26 8.76
C ILE A 347 4.29 7.70 7.30
N PRO A 348 5.37 7.41 6.55
CA PRO A 348 5.41 7.64 5.12
C PRO A 348 4.55 6.59 4.41
N TYR A 349 3.52 7.03 3.67
CA TYR A 349 2.63 6.14 2.92
C TYR A 349 2.89 6.13 1.43
N TYR A 350 3.03 7.32 0.83
CA TYR A 350 3.16 7.47 -0.62
C TYR A 350 4.33 8.38 -0.94
N ALA A 351 5.28 7.88 -1.74
CA ALA A 351 6.34 8.70 -2.30
C ALA A 351 5.75 9.76 -3.25
N ILE A 352 6.24 11.00 -3.17
CA ILE A 352 5.88 12.05 -4.12
C ILE A 352 6.85 11.97 -5.28
N ILE A 353 6.44 11.27 -6.34
CA ILE A 353 7.29 10.95 -7.48
C ILE A 353 7.26 12.11 -8.49
N ASN A 354 8.42 12.69 -8.73
CA ASN A 354 8.73 13.62 -9.80
C ASN A 354 10.26 13.60 -10.05
N ASP A 355 10.74 14.22 -11.11
CA ASP A 355 12.15 14.18 -11.52
C ASP A 355 13.09 14.68 -10.41
N GLN A 356 12.72 15.75 -9.71
CA GLN A 356 13.52 16.32 -8.62
C GLN A 356 13.65 15.35 -7.45
N ASN A 357 12.54 14.75 -7.02
CA ASN A 357 12.52 13.83 -5.90
C ASN A 357 13.19 12.49 -6.25
N MET A 358 13.05 12.05 -7.52
CA MET A 358 13.78 10.86 -8.00
C MET A 358 15.28 11.11 -8.01
N ALA A 359 15.75 12.28 -8.51
CA ALA A 359 17.17 12.64 -8.44
C ALA A 359 17.69 12.71 -6.99
N HIS A 360 16.84 13.16 -6.05
CA HIS A 360 17.17 13.17 -4.62
C HIS A 360 17.27 11.74 -4.04
N TYR A 361 16.32 10.87 -4.38
CA TYR A 361 16.35 9.45 -4.00
C TYR A 361 17.60 8.74 -4.54
N GLU A 362 17.97 8.98 -5.80
CA GLU A 362 19.16 8.40 -6.43
C GLU A 362 20.48 8.78 -5.73
N ARG A 363 20.54 9.92 -5.04
CA ARG A 363 21.71 10.25 -4.20
C ARG A 363 21.86 9.27 -3.05
N TYR A 364 20.77 8.87 -2.41
CA TYR A 364 20.80 7.87 -1.35
C TYR A 364 21.11 6.47 -1.90
N LEU A 365 20.52 6.12 -3.04
CA LEU A 365 20.73 4.83 -3.68
C LEU A 365 22.21 4.60 -4.01
N ARG A 366 22.89 5.62 -4.55
CA ARG A 366 24.34 5.55 -4.86
C ARG A 366 25.22 5.26 -3.65
N LEU A 367 24.79 5.55 -2.44
CA LEU A 367 25.55 5.22 -1.23
C LEU A 367 25.59 3.71 -0.95
N VAL A 368 24.56 2.97 -1.35
CA VAL A 368 24.43 1.53 -1.09
C VAL A 368 24.73 0.65 -2.31
N GLU A 369 24.66 1.19 -3.53
CA GLU A 369 24.92 0.44 -4.78
C GLU A 369 26.24 -0.36 -4.79
N PRO A 370 27.35 0.12 -4.23
CA PRO A 370 28.60 -0.67 -4.20
C PRO A 370 28.55 -1.89 -3.28
N LEU A 371 27.58 -1.97 -2.38
CA LEU A 371 27.37 -3.12 -1.51
C LEU A 371 26.66 -4.22 -2.29
N GLY A 372 27.35 -5.22 -2.74
CA GLY A 372 26.78 -6.34 -3.47
C GLY A 372 25.80 -7.21 -2.66
N ASN A 373 25.65 -6.95 -1.37
CA ASN A 373 24.79 -7.69 -0.45
C ASN A 373 23.64 -6.86 0.17
N PHE A 374 23.42 -5.62 -0.28
CA PHE A 374 22.34 -4.75 0.21
C PHE A 374 21.26 -4.58 -0.85
N PHE A 375 20.02 -4.93 -0.52
CA PHE A 375 18.90 -4.99 -1.45
C PHE A 375 17.74 -4.11 -0.96
N PRO A 376 17.59 -2.89 -1.49
CA PRO A 376 16.39 -2.09 -1.26
C PRO A 376 15.17 -2.78 -1.89
N LEU A 377 14.10 -2.97 -1.12
CA LEU A 377 12.88 -3.61 -1.59
C LEU A 377 11.64 -2.97 -0.96
N GLY A 378 10.67 -2.62 -1.78
CA GLY A 378 9.37 -2.12 -1.31
C GLY A 378 9.16 -0.64 -1.54
N ARG A 379 7.93 -0.18 -1.24
CA ARG A 379 7.47 1.19 -1.54
C ARG A 379 8.42 2.28 -1.06
N LEU A 380 8.95 2.12 0.15
CA LEU A 380 9.77 3.15 0.79
C LEU A 380 11.22 3.05 0.34
N ALA A 381 11.80 1.84 0.37
CA ALA A 381 13.19 1.62 0.01
C ALA A 381 13.47 1.84 -1.49
N GLU A 382 12.51 1.59 -2.36
CA GLU A 382 12.62 1.81 -3.81
C GLU A 382 12.00 3.15 -4.26
N TYR A 383 11.44 3.93 -3.33
CA TYR A 383 10.75 5.20 -3.60
C TYR A 383 9.72 5.09 -4.72
N ARG A 384 8.86 4.04 -4.69
CA ARG A 384 7.87 3.72 -5.72
C ARG A 384 6.55 3.29 -5.12
N TYR A 385 5.49 3.40 -5.92
CA TYR A 385 4.20 2.87 -5.55
C TYR A 385 4.05 1.42 -6.02
N TYR A 386 3.71 0.52 -5.09
CA TYR A 386 3.40 -0.88 -5.37
C TYR A 386 2.07 -1.28 -4.73
N ASN A 387 1.24 -2.05 -5.45
CA ASN A 387 0.17 -2.83 -4.85
C ASN A 387 0.75 -4.07 -4.14
N MET A 388 -0.08 -4.72 -3.31
CA MET A 388 0.37 -5.88 -2.52
C MET A 388 0.89 -7.03 -3.39
N ASP A 389 0.22 -7.33 -4.48
CA ASP A 389 0.60 -8.39 -5.42
C ASP A 389 1.93 -8.12 -6.11
N VAL A 390 2.13 -6.88 -6.55
CA VAL A 390 3.38 -6.48 -7.20
C VAL A 390 4.56 -6.61 -6.24
N ILE A 391 4.42 -6.17 -4.99
CA ILE A 391 5.51 -6.30 -4.01
C ILE A 391 5.79 -7.75 -3.63
N ILE A 392 4.76 -8.61 -3.57
CA ILE A 392 4.93 -10.04 -3.37
C ILE A 392 5.73 -10.65 -4.54
N GLY A 393 5.36 -10.34 -5.78
CA GLY A 393 6.08 -10.81 -6.97
C GLY A 393 7.53 -10.36 -7.00
N ARG A 394 7.82 -9.10 -6.63
CA ARG A 394 9.18 -8.57 -6.53
C ARG A 394 10.00 -9.25 -5.42
N ALA A 395 9.37 -9.49 -4.27
CA ALA A 395 10.02 -10.18 -3.16
C ALA A 395 10.39 -11.63 -3.52
N LEU A 396 9.50 -12.33 -4.23
CA LEU A 396 9.78 -13.67 -4.76
C LEU A 396 10.93 -13.65 -5.78
N ALA A 397 10.97 -12.64 -6.66
CA ALA A 397 12.05 -12.51 -7.65
C ALA A 397 13.39 -12.19 -6.98
N LEU A 398 13.41 -11.31 -5.97
CA LEU A 398 14.62 -11.03 -5.20
C LEU A 398 15.11 -12.26 -4.43
N ALA A 399 14.21 -13.04 -3.84
CA ALA A 399 14.59 -14.29 -3.19
C ALA A 399 15.21 -15.30 -4.18
N ASP A 400 14.66 -15.40 -5.40
CA ASP A 400 15.25 -16.21 -6.47
C ASP A 400 16.67 -15.75 -6.82
N GLU A 401 16.90 -14.43 -6.90
CA GLU A 401 18.23 -13.85 -7.16
C GLU A 401 19.23 -14.14 -6.04
N ILE A 402 18.83 -13.96 -4.78
CA ILE A 402 19.72 -14.20 -3.62
C ILE A 402 20.07 -15.69 -3.47
N LEU A 403 19.19 -16.59 -3.90
CA LEU A 403 19.37 -18.04 -3.79
C LEU A 403 20.06 -18.68 -5.01
N ALA A 404 20.24 -17.94 -6.11
CA ALA A 404 20.93 -18.43 -7.31
C ALA A 404 22.45 -18.52 -7.10
#